data_75f0861a028b03bc7330f8942ee985f1
#
_entry.id   75f0861a028b03bc7330f8942ee985f1
#
_cell.length_a   1.000
_cell.length_b   1.000
_cell.length_c   1.000
_cell.angle_alpha   90.00
_cell.angle_beta   90.00
_cell.angle_gamma   90.00
#
_symmetry.space_group_name_H-M   'P 1'
#
loop_
_entity.id
_entity.type
_entity.pdbx_description
1 polymer ?
#
loop_
_entity_poly.entity_id
_entity_poly.type
_entity_poly.pdbx_seq_one_letter_code
_entity_poly.pdbx_strand_id
1 'polypeptide(L)'
;MKAQAFRDWLQTLSKLTAHQRDQVEAMLHQSVPDQHTENFINRRADELHACPHCYSGDVLLWGKDSGIQRYRCRSCRKTFNALTGTPLAHLRRRDAWLTYGQALIDGLSVRKAATLSGVHRTTAFRWRHRMLQHPAEENGSELSTLVEADETYFLLSYKGQRHLSRPARHRGGHARKRGLSDEQIPVLVAQDRQGKHFDAVLPRADKKTLSCLLLQLLTPETILCTDGAAAYRAVAKEAAIAYESVNIAAG
;
A
#
# COMPACT_ATOMS: atom_id res chain seq x y z
N MET A 1 19.33 33.29 3.61
CA MET A 1 19.36 34.04 2.33
C MET A 1 18.34 35.15 2.41
N LYS A 2 18.65 36.41 1.95
CA LYS A 2 17.69 37.52 1.93
C LYS A 2 16.60 37.26 0.88
N ALA A 3 15.38 37.71 1.10
CA ALA A 3 14.22 37.43 0.24
C ALA A 3 14.44 37.86 -1.24
N GLN A 4 15.16 38.95 -1.48
CA GLN A 4 15.51 39.40 -2.84
C GLN A 4 16.47 38.43 -3.52
N ALA A 5 17.54 38.02 -2.84
CA ALA A 5 18.50 37.06 -3.38
C ALA A 5 17.86 35.69 -3.67
N PHE A 6 16.82 35.30 -2.94
CA PHE A 6 16.05 34.09 -3.22
C PHE A 6 15.21 34.24 -4.50
N ARG A 7 14.55 35.38 -4.69
CA ARG A 7 13.81 35.65 -5.93
C ARG A 7 14.70 35.66 -7.16
N ASP A 8 15.87 36.31 -7.06
CA ASP A 8 16.85 36.36 -8.15
C ASP A 8 17.37 34.96 -8.49
N TRP A 9 17.61 34.13 -7.46
CA TRP A 9 18.01 32.73 -7.65
C TRP A 9 16.89 31.91 -8.32
N LEU A 10 15.62 32.05 -7.92
CA LEU A 10 14.48 31.38 -8.58
C LEU A 10 14.38 31.71 -10.07
N GLN A 11 14.68 32.96 -10.46
CA GLN A 11 14.71 33.33 -11.88
C GLN A 11 15.83 32.62 -12.66
N THR A 12 16.91 32.23 -12.02
CA THR A 12 17.98 31.47 -12.69
C THR A 12 17.58 30.03 -12.98
N LEU A 13 16.62 29.43 -12.23
CA LEU A 13 16.16 28.06 -12.44
C LEU A 13 15.54 27.84 -13.84
N SER A 14 14.90 28.87 -14.40
CA SER A 14 14.32 28.82 -15.74
C SER A 14 15.39 28.72 -16.86
N LYS A 15 16.62 29.13 -16.58
CA LYS A 15 17.76 29.13 -17.52
C LYS A 15 18.58 27.82 -17.45
N LEU A 16 18.28 26.93 -16.52
CA LEU A 16 19.00 25.66 -16.35
C LEU A 16 18.67 24.68 -17.49
N THR A 17 19.70 23.96 -17.96
CA THR A 17 19.51 22.80 -18.83
C THR A 17 18.79 21.68 -18.13
N ALA A 18 18.24 20.70 -18.85
CA ALA A 18 17.58 19.53 -18.27
C ALA A 18 18.49 18.82 -17.25
N HIS A 19 19.73 18.54 -17.64
CA HIS A 19 20.72 17.90 -16.76
C HIS A 19 21.03 18.71 -15.48
N GLN A 20 21.09 20.04 -15.58
CA GLN A 20 21.28 20.89 -14.39
C GLN A 20 20.06 20.93 -13.49
N ARG A 21 18.84 20.85 -14.04
CA ARG A 21 17.61 20.70 -13.25
C ARG A 21 17.59 19.39 -12.48
N ASP A 22 17.93 18.29 -13.14
CA ASP A 22 18.03 16.97 -12.50
C ASP A 22 19.07 16.98 -11.36
N GLN A 23 20.21 17.66 -11.54
CA GLN A 23 21.21 17.82 -10.49
C GLN A 23 20.70 18.64 -9.30
N VAL A 24 20.02 19.76 -9.55
CA VAL A 24 19.42 20.59 -8.49
C VAL A 24 18.35 19.80 -7.74
N GLU A 25 17.48 19.08 -8.45
CA GLU A 25 16.46 18.21 -7.87
C GLU A 25 17.08 17.10 -7.02
N ALA A 26 18.12 16.44 -7.51
CA ALA A 26 18.87 15.43 -6.75
C ALA A 26 19.52 16.02 -5.49
N MET A 27 20.08 17.22 -5.55
CA MET A 27 20.64 17.91 -4.37
C MET A 27 19.55 18.31 -3.37
N LEU A 28 18.41 18.80 -3.83
CA LEU A 28 17.27 19.14 -2.97
C LEU A 28 16.72 17.88 -2.29
N HIS A 29 16.60 16.77 -3.01
CA HIS A 29 16.19 15.49 -2.44
C HIS A 29 17.19 14.92 -1.42
N GLN A 30 18.50 15.15 -1.62
CA GLN A 30 19.53 14.72 -0.66
C GLN A 30 19.57 15.58 0.61
N SER A 31 19.19 16.85 0.53
CA SER A 31 19.34 17.80 1.65
C SER A 31 18.14 17.88 2.59
N VAL A 32 16.98 17.24 2.31
CA VAL A 32 15.73 17.49 3.04
C VAL A 32 14.89 16.26 3.43
N PRO A 33 15.42 15.03 3.61
CA PRO A 33 14.58 13.92 4.09
C PRO A 33 13.95 14.18 5.45
N ASP A 34 14.69 14.80 6.38
CA ASP A 34 14.22 15.07 7.74
C ASP A 34 13.08 16.10 7.78
N GLN A 35 13.18 17.21 7.03
CA GLN A 35 12.14 18.24 7.02
C GLN A 35 10.82 17.74 6.45
N HIS A 36 10.83 16.91 5.42
CA HIS A 36 9.60 16.33 4.86
C HIS A 36 8.94 15.38 5.85
N THR A 37 9.72 14.56 6.54
CA THR A 37 9.21 13.67 7.59
C THR A 37 8.65 14.46 8.76
N GLU A 38 9.33 15.51 9.21
CA GLU A 38 8.84 16.39 10.28
C GLU A 38 7.58 17.16 9.88
N ASN A 39 7.53 17.69 8.66
CA ASN A 39 6.34 18.38 8.14
C ASN A 39 5.14 17.42 8.05
N PHE A 40 5.34 16.16 7.63
CA PHE A 40 4.30 15.15 7.65
C PHE A 40 3.78 14.89 9.07
N ILE A 41 4.69 14.72 10.05
CA ILE A 41 4.34 14.47 11.45
C ILE A 41 3.58 15.67 12.04
N ASN A 42 4.02 16.90 11.77
CA ASN A 42 3.40 18.11 12.27
C ASN A 42 1.99 18.31 11.68
N ARG A 43 1.83 18.15 10.35
CA ARG A 43 0.51 18.22 9.70
C ARG A 43 -0.46 17.20 10.30
N ARG A 44 0.00 15.97 10.50
CA ARG A 44 -0.82 14.94 11.14
C ARG A 44 -1.12 15.25 12.62
N ALA A 45 -0.23 15.93 13.32
CA ALA A 45 -0.47 16.39 14.69
C ALA A 45 -1.58 17.47 14.74
N ASP A 46 -1.61 18.36 13.75
CA ASP A 46 -2.64 19.40 13.61
C ASP A 46 -4.02 18.82 13.27
N GLU A 47 -4.05 17.69 12.56
CA GLU A 47 -5.28 16.96 12.21
C GLU A 47 -5.85 16.13 13.39
N LEU A 48 -5.07 15.93 14.47
CA LEU A 48 -5.47 15.14 15.63
C LEU A 48 -6.35 15.92 16.60
N HIS A 49 -7.65 15.89 16.37
CA HIS A 49 -8.63 16.59 17.23
C HIS A 49 -9.22 15.69 18.33
N ALA A 50 -8.97 14.37 18.30
CA ALA A 50 -9.52 13.41 19.23
C ALA A 50 -8.51 12.29 19.60
N CYS A 51 -8.76 11.65 20.73
CA CYS A 51 -7.96 10.51 21.18
C CYS A 51 -8.15 9.30 20.24
N PRO A 52 -7.08 8.70 19.67
CA PRO A 52 -7.20 7.54 18.79
C PRO A 52 -7.61 6.24 19.51
N HIS A 53 -7.69 6.25 20.86
CA HIS A 53 -8.06 5.07 21.65
C HIS A 53 -9.53 5.03 22.07
N CYS A 54 -10.16 6.20 22.24
CA CYS A 54 -11.57 6.28 22.73
C CYS A 54 -12.37 7.38 22.04
N TYR A 55 -11.81 8.05 21.06
CA TYR A 55 -12.41 9.11 20.24
C TYR A 55 -12.89 10.35 21.03
N SER A 56 -12.49 10.50 22.30
CA SER A 56 -12.79 11.69 23.11
C SER A 56 -11.96 12.88 22.63
N GLY A 57 -12.59 14.04 22.50
CA GLY A 57 -11.91 15.32 22.20
C GLY A 57 -11.22 15.95 23.42
N ASP A 58 -11.39 15.40 24.64
CA ASP A 58 -10.78 15.95 25.86
C ASP A 58 -9.34 15.48 26.00
N VAL A 59 -8.42 16.19 25.32
CA VAL A 59 -7.00 15.86 25.24
C VAL A 59 -6.14 16.99 25.77
N LEU A 60 -5.04 16.63 26.44
CA LEU A 60 -4.05 17.55 27.00
C LEU A 60 -2.72 17.38 26.30
N LEU A 61 -2.00 18.49 26.14
CA LEU A 61 -0.59 18.44 25.79
C LEU A 61 0.21 17.75 26.92
N TRP A 62 1.06 16.75 26.54
CA TRP A 62 1.76 15.90 27.51
C TRP A 62 3.26 15.83 27.23
N GLY A 63 3.88 16.99 27.01
CA GLY A 63 5.31 17.08 26.69
C GLY A 63 5.68 16.53 25.32
N LYS A 64 6.97 16.31 25.08
CA LYS A 64 7.51 15.80 23.82
C LYS A 64 8.28 14.50 24.08
N ASP A 65 8.27 13.62 23.10
CA ASP A 65 9.10 12.42 23.05
C ASP A 65 9.83 12.37 21.72
N SER A 66 11.16 12.37 21.78
CA SER A 66 12.00 12.38 20.57
C SER A 66 11.62 13.48 19.57
N GLY A 67 11.30 14.68 20.07
CA GLY A 67 10.87 15.84 19.25
C GLY A 67 9.38 15.85 18.86
N ILE A 68 8.64 14.76 18.99
CA ILE A 68 7.21 14.70 18.65
C ILE A 68 6.36 15.10 19.85
N GLN A 69 5.37 15.97 19.61
CA GLN A 69 4.38 16.33 20.62
C GLN A 69 3.56 15.11 21.05
N ARG A 70 3.48 14.90 22.37
CA ARG A 70 2.60 13.88 22.98
C ARG A 70 1.37 14.53 23.55
N TYR A 71 0.31 13.75 23.55
CA TYR A 71 -0.99 14.10 24.10
C TYR A 71 -1.41 13.07 25.15
N ARG A 72 -2.25 13.47 26.10
CA ARG A 72 -2.89 12.57 27.06
C ARG A 72 -4.39 12.80 27.03
N CYS A 73 -5.14 11.74 26.84
CA CYS A 73 -6.60 11.76 26.95
C CYS A 73 -7.03 11.81 28.42
N ARG A 74 -7.94 12.70 28.79
CA ARG A 74 -8.50 12.77 30.13
C ARG A 74 -9.47 11.64 30.41
N SER A 75 -10.24 11.21 29.39
CA SER A 75 -11.25 10.16 29.51
C SER A 75 -10.63 8.77 29.72
N CYS A 76 -9.75 8.30 28.81
CA CYS A 76 -9.15 6.97 28.91
C CYS A 76 -7.74 6.96 29.54
N ARG A 77 -7.18 8.12 29.87
CA ARG A 77 -5.85 8.33 30.49
C ARG A 77 -4.67 7.83 29.67
N LYS A 78 -4.86 7.32 28.45
CA LYS A 78 -3.79 6.87 27.56
C LYS A 78 -3.09 8.06 26.94
N THR A 79 -1.78 7.87 26.65
CA THR A 79 -0.97 8.85 25.92
C THR A 79 -0.84 8.42 24.47
N PHE A 80 -0.74 9.40 23.58
CA PHE A 80 -0.60 9.20 22.14
C PHE A 80 0.15 10.36 21.48
N ASN A 81 0.54 10.20 20.25
CA ASN A 81 1.14 11.23 19.39
C ASN A 81 0.65 11.07 17.94
N ALA A 82 1.14 11.94 17.05
CA ALA A 82 0.77 11.93 15.63
C ALA A 82 1.00 10.60 14.90
N LEU A 83 1.89 9.76 15.38
CA LEU A 83 2.19 8.46 14.79
C LEU A 83 1.38 7.30 15.38
N THR A 84 0.64 7.54 16.46
CA THR A 84 -0.15 6.48 17.11
C THR A 84 -1.20 5.92 16.15
N GLY A 85 -1.29 4.60 16.04
CA GLY A 85 -2.17 3.91 15.09
C GLY A 85 -1.65 3.86 13.65
N THR A 86 -0.45 4.38 13.37
CA THR A 86 0.14 4.32 12.03
C THR A 86 1.23 3.25 11.92
N PRO A 87 1.58 2.80 10.72
CA PRO A 87 2.73 1.92 10.49
C PRO A 87 4.06 2.49 10.98
N LEU A 88 4.16 3.80 11.13
CA LEU A 88 5.38 4.50 11.55
C LEU A 88 5.52 4.63 13.08
N ALA A 89 4.49 4.27 13.86
CA ALA A 89 4.55 4.32 15.32
C ALA A 89 5.74 3.49 15.87
N HIS A 90 6.48 4.04 16.83
CA HIS A 90 7.64 3.39 17.46
C HIS A 90 8.79 3.00 16.52
N LEU A 91 8.80 3.43 15.27
CA LEU A 91 9.94 3.23 14.38
C LEU A 91 11.02 4.26 14.67
N ARG A 92 12.28 3.78 14.62
CA ARG A 92 13.49 4.63 14.68
C ARG A 92 13.95 4.98 13.27
N ARG A 93 15.00 5.81 13.14
CA ARG A 93 15.60 6.20 11.85
C ARG A 93 14.59 6.89 10.93
N ARG A 94 14.02 8.00 11.42
CA ARG A 94 13.06 8.83 10.67
C ARG A 94 13.63 9.36 9.36
N ASP A 95 14.91 9.66 9.37
CA ASP A 95 15.72 10.06 8.23
C ASP A 95 15.60 9.11 7.03
N ALA A 96 15.37 7.84 7.30
CA ALA A 96 15.30 6.79 6.27
C ALA A 96 13.87 6.45 5.81
N TRP A 97 12.81 6.98 6.43
CA TRP A 97 11.45 6.54 6.17
C TRP A 97 10.96 6.85 4.76
N LEU A 98 11.15 8.09 4.30
CA LEU A 98 10.69 8.50 2.98
C LEU A 98 11.46 7.78 1.88
N THR A 99 12.79 7.68 2.00
CA THR A 99 13.62 6.92 1.06
C THR A 99 13.20 5.46 1.00
N TYR A 100 12.88 4.86 2.15
CA TYR A 100 12.41 3.49 2.20
C TYR A 100 11.00 3.33 1.61
N GLY A 101 10.10 4.28 1.90
CA GLY A 101 8.74 4.33 1.33
C GLY A 101 8.77 4.42 -0.19
N GLN A 102 9.61 5.30 -0.74
CA GLN A 102 9.77 5.40 -2.19
C GLN A 102 10.33 4.10 -2.78
N ALA A 103 11.34 3.51 -2.17
CA ALA A 103 11.88 2.22 -2.60
C ALA A 103 10.83 1.08 -2.56
N LEU A 104 9.83 1.18 -1.67
CA LEU A 104 8.71 0.24 -1.61
C LEU A 104 7.74 0.45 -2.78
N ILE A 105 7.38 1.69 -3.09
CA ILE A 105 6.55 2.09 -4.23
C ILE A 105 7.20 1.66 -5.55
N ASP A 106 8.51 1.87 -5.69
CA ASP A 106 9.30 1.47 -6.87
C ASP A 106 9.47 -0.07 -7.00
N GLY A 107 8.86 -0.85 -6.11
CA GLY A 107 8.92 -2.32 -6.14
C GLY A 107 10.29 -2.90 -5.85
N LEU A 108 11.21 -2.14 -5.25
CA LEU A 108 12.57 -2.62 -4.99
C LEU A 108 12.57 -3.80 -4.00
N SER A 109 13.50 -4.74 -4.20
CA SER A 109 13.70 -5.84 -3.26
C SER A 109 14.11 -5.33 -1.87
N VAL A 110 13.80 -6.10 -0.80
CA VAL A 110 14.19 -5.75 0.58
C VAL A 110 15.69 -5.42 0.71
N ARG A 111 16.55 -6.12 -0.02
CA ARG A 111 18.00 -5.87 0.00
C ARG A 111 18.35 -4.52 -0.61
N LYS A 112 17.81 -4.22 -1.81
CA LYS A 112 18.04 -2.94 -2.49
C LYS A 112 17.49 -1.78 -1.68
N ALA A 113 16.26 -1.89 -1.16
CA ALA A 113 15.64 -0.88 -0.32
C ALA A 113 16.43 -0.63 0.98
N ALA A 114 16.96 -1.69 1.62
CA ALA A 114 17.81 -1.58 2.80
C ALA A 114 19.10 -0.81 2.52
N THR A 115 19.78 -1.11 1.40
CA THR A 115 21.00 -0.41 0.99
C THR A 115 20.73 1.06 0.69
N LEU A 116 19.66 1.34 -0.06
CA LEU A 116 19.28 2.70 -0.44
C LEU A 116 18.95 3.58 0.78
N SER A 117 18.23 3.02 1.76
CA SER A 117 17.80 3.75 2.96
C SER A 117 18.83 3.72 4.09
N GLY A 118 19.99 3.07 3.92
CA GLY A 118 21.00 2.96 4.96
C GLY A 118 20.56 2.24 6.23
N VAL A 119 19.60 1.28 6.10
CA VAL A 119 19.11 0.48 7.24
C VAL A 119 19.50 -0.99 7.09
N HIS A 120 19.56 -1.70 8.22
CA HIS A 120 19.88 -3.12 8.19
C HIS A 120 18.75 -3.92 7.49
N ARG A 121 19.11 -4.98 6.75
CA ARG A 121 18.17 -5.83 6.00
C ARG A 121 16.99 -6.34 6.83
N THR A 122 17.23 -6.73 8.09
CA THR A 122 16.16 -7.19 8.99
C THR A 122 15.20 -6.05 9.34
N THR A 123 15.71 -4.82 9.51
CA THR A 123 14.89 -3.62 9.73
C THR A 123 14.03 -3.34 8.50
N ALA A 124 14.63 -3.32 7.32
CA ALA A 124 13.93 -3.14 6.05
C ALA A 124 12.83 -4.20 5.84
N PHE A 125 13.10 -5.48 6.18
CA PHE A 125 12.11 -6.55 6.11
C PHE A 125 10.92 -6.28 7.04
N ARG A 126 11.17 -5.93 8.31
CA ARG A 126 10.11 -5.61 9.28
C ARG A 126 9.31 -4.37 8.87
N TRP A 127 9.99 -3.34 8.36
CA TRP A 127 9.32 -2.14 7.88
C TRP A 127 8.40 -2.44 6.69
N ARG A 128 8.85 -3.28 5.74
CA ARG A 128 8.02 -3.69 4.59
C ARG A 128 6.71 -4.31 5.04
N HIS A 129 6.77 -5.33 5.90
CA HIS A 129 5.56 -5.99 6.38
C HIS A 129 4.62 -5.03 7.11
N ARG A 130 5.19 -4.15 7.92
CA ARG A 130 4.40 -3.20 8.68
C ARG A 130 3.75 -2.12 7.80
N MET A 131 4.46 -1.61 6.79
CA MET A 131 3.91 -0.61 5.86
C MET A 131 2.88 -1.21 4.90
N LEU A 132 3.04 -2.47 4.50
CA LEU A 132 2.08 -3.16 3.62
C LEU A 132 0.82 -3.64 4.35
N GLN A 133 0.85 -3.74 5.67
CA GLN A 133 -0.32 -4.13 6.45
C GLN A 133 -1.42 -3.07 6.38
N HIS A 134 -1.07 -1.80 6.39
CA HIS A 134 -2.04 -0.70 6.41
C HIS A 134 -2.92 -0.61 5.15
N PRO A 135 -2.38 -0.66 3.93
CA PRO A 135 -3.20 -0.73 2.72
C PRO A 135 -4.13 -1.96 2.69
N ALA A 136 -3.68 -3.09 3.24
CA ALA A 136 -4.51 -4.30 3.33
C ALA A 136 -5.72 -4.13 4.29
N GLU A 137 -5.61 -3.26 5.29
CA GLU A 137 -6.72 -2.93 6.22
C GLU A 137 -7.73 -1.96 5.59
N GLU A 138 -7.33 -1.17 4.59
CA GLU A 138 -8.20 -0.26 3.83
C GLU A 138 -8.94 -0.96 2.67
N ASN A 139 -8.66 -2.24 2.48
CA ASN A 139 -9.28 -3.09 1.46
C ASN A 139 -10.78 -3.26 1.72
N GLY A 140 -11.64 -3.07 0.71
CA GLY A 140 -13.08 -3.35 0.82
C GLY A 140 -14.01 -2.14 0.69
N SER A 141 -13.55 -1.03 0.13
CA SER A 141 -14.46 0.07 -0.29
C SER A 141 -15.31 -0.36 -1.50
N GLU A 142 -16.54 0.15 -1.59
CA GLU A 142 -17.39 -0.03 -2.78
C GLU A 142 -16.64 0.38 -4.05
N LEU A 143 -16.70 -0.50 -5.04
CA LEU A 143 -16.18 -0.28 -6.39
C LEU A 143 -17.31 0.22 -7.29
N SER A 144 -17.05 1.24 -8.07
CA SER A 144 -18.07 1.90 -8.89
C SER A 144 -17.61 2.09 -10.33
N THR A 145 -18.58 2.37 -11.21
CA THR A 145 -18.34 2.59 -12.63
C THR A 145 -17.84 1.33 -13.35
N LEU A 146 -16.71 1.40 -14.05
CA LEU A 146 -16.09 0.24 -14.71
C LEU A 146 -15.11 -0.43 -13.75
N VAL A 147 -15.36 -1.69 -13.44
CA VAL A 147 -14.55 -2.52 -12.55
C VAL A 147 -13.90 -3.64 -13.35
N GLU A 148 -12.59 -3.69 -13.32
CA GLU A 148 -11.80 -4.79 -13.90
C GLU A 148 -11.50 -5.79 -12.80
N ALA A 149 -11.76 -7.09 -13.05
CA ALA A 149 -11.48 -8.14 -12.08
C ALA A 149 -10.82 -9.35 -12.75
N ASP A 150 -9.81 -9.91 -12.07
CA ASP A 150 -9.05 -11.08 -12.53
C ASP A 150 -8.45 -11.84 -11.33
N GLU A 151 -8.01 -13.08 -11.54
CA GLU A 151 -7.32 -13.85 -10.52
C GLU A 151 -5.84 -14.04 -10.82
N THR A 152 -5.02 -13.76 -9.83
CA THR A 152 -3.60 -14.10 -9.85
C THR A 152 -3.33 -15.34 -9.00
N TYR A 153 -2.54 -16.29 -9.51
CA TYR A 153 -2.28 -17.57 -8.86
C TYR A 153 -0.88 -17.65 -8.30
N PHE A 154 -0.77 -17.79 -6.99
CA PHE A 154 0.51 -17.98 -6.30
C PHE A 154 0.74 -19.44 -5.94
N LEU A 155 1.95 -19.95 -6.16
CA LEU A 155 2.29 -21.28 -5.72
C LEU A 155 2.32 -21.37 -4.20
N LEU A 156 1.67 -22.40 -3.65
CA LEU A 156 1.70 -22.69 -2.22
C LEU A 156 3.14 -22.86 -1.75
N SER A 157 3.55 -22.02 -0.79
CA SER A 157 4.89 -21.99 -0.25
C SER A 157 4.96 -22.74 1.09
N TYR A 158 5.91 -23.64 1.19
CA TYR A 158 6.27 -24.34 2.45
C TYR A 158 7.57 -23.80 3.03
N LYS A 159 7.92 -22.54 2.71
CA LYS A 159 9.15 -21.93 3.21
C LYS A 159 9.17 -21.90 4.74
N GLY A 160 10.23 -22.41 5.33
CA GLY A 160 10.38 -22.53 6.78
C GLY A 160 9.92 -23.86 7.38
N GLN A 161 9.21 -24.71 6.63
CA GLN A 161 8.86 -26.07 7.06
C GLN A 161 10.03 -27.02 6.86
N ARG A 162 10.33 -27.86 7.86
CA ARG A 162 11.40 -28.86 7.80
C ARG A 162 10.96 -30.16 7.14
N HIS A 163 9.69 -30.53 7.32
CA HIS A 163 9.10 -31.75 6.75
C HIS A 163 8.11 -31.36 5.66
N LEU A 164 8.45 -31.68 4.44
CA LEU A 164 7.63 -31.37 3.27
C LEU A 164 6.89 -32.65 2.83
N SER A 165 5.61 -32.50 2.50
CA SER A 165 4.81 -33.59 1.88
C SER A 165 5.16 -33.84 0.41
N ARG A 166 6.03 -33.03 -0.18
CA ARG A 166 6.52 -33.11 -1.56
C ARG A 166 7.99 -32.69 -1.65
N PRO A 167 8.71 -33.02 -2.73
CA PRO A 167 10.07 -32.52 -2.97
C PRO A 167 10.12 -30.98 -2.94
N ALA A 168 11.23 -30.44 -2.44
CA ALA A 168 11.46 -29.00 -2.45
C ALA A 168 11.45 -28.48 -3.89
N ARG A 169 10.80 -27.32 -4.10
CA ARG A 169 10.81 -26.64 -5.40
C ARG A 169 12.03 -25.73 -5.53
N HIS A 170 12.59 -25.66 -6.72
CA HIS A 170 13.55 -24.64 -7.07
C HIS A 170 12.84 -23.27 -7.24
N ARG A 171 13.59 -22.18 -7.08
CA ARG A 171 13.08 -20.82 -7.34
C ARG A 171 12.61 -20.73 -8.81
N GLY A 172 11.41 -20.19 -9.01
CA GLY A 172 10.79 -20.11 -10.35
C GLY A 172 10.15 -21.39 -10.85
N GLY A 173 10.05 -22.44 -9.99
CA GLY A 173 9.34 -23.65 -10.34
C GLY A 173 7.85 -23.43 -10.57
N HIS A 174 7.24 -24.30 -11.37
CA HIS A 174 5.80 -24.28 -11.69
C HIS A 174 5.03 -25.35 -10.90
N ALA A 175 3.69 -25.24 -10.89
CA ALA A 175 2.82 -26.31 -10.41
C ALA A 175 3.01 -27.58 -11.26
N ARG A 176 2.80 -28.77 -10.66
CA ARG A 176 2.91 -30.03 -11.39
C ARG A 176 1.81 -30.23 -12.42
N LYS A 177 0.60 -29.75 -12.09
CA LYS A 177 -0.55 -29.76 -13.01
C LYS A 177 -0.63 -28.45 -13.74
N ARG A 178 -0.92 -28.49 -15.04
CA ARG A 178 -1.23 -27.33 -15.86
C ARG A 178 -2.62 -26.83 -15.48
N GLY A 179 -2.82 -25.51 -15.47
CA GLY A 179 -4.06 -24.86 -15.06
C GLY A 179 -4.24 -24.80 -13.55
N LEU A 180 -5.49 -24.69 -13.10
CA LEU A 180 -5.84 -24.58 -11.68
C LEU A 180 -5.53 -25.89 -10.94
N SER A 181 -4.80 -25.78 -9.86
CA SER A 181 -4.44 -26.93 -9.03
C SER A 181 -4.41 -26.56 -7.54
N ASP A 182 -4.56 -27.56 -6.66
CA ASP A 182 -4.46 -27.41 -5.21
C ASP A 182 -3.08 -26.91 -4.75
N GLU A 183 -2.11 -26.87 -5.66
CA GLU A 183 -0.79 -26.29 -5.41
C GLU A 183 -0.74 -24.77 -5.57
N GLN A 184 -1.83 -24.14 -5.96
CA GLN A 184 -1.94 -22.71 -6.21
C GLN A 184 -2.95 -22.05 -5.27
N ILE A 185 -2.61 -20.86 -4.83
CA ILE A 185 -3.47 -20.00 -4.03
C ILE A 185 -4.00 -18.92 -4.96
N PRO A 186 -5.29 -18.92 -5.29
CA PRO A 186 -5.88 -17.84 -6.07
C PRO A 186 -6.04 -16.59 -5.22
N VAL A 187 -5.74 -15.45 -5.81
CA VAL A 187 -5.96 -14.12 -5.24
C VAL A 187 -6.79 -13.35 -6.24
N LEU A 188 -8.01 -12.98 -5.85
CA LEU A 188 -8.85 -12.06 -6.61
C LEU A 188 -8.25 -10.67 -6.51
N VAL A 189 -8.18 -9.96 -7.62
CA VAL A 189 -7.87 -8.54 -7.70
C VAL A 189 -8.99 -7.86 -8.49
N ALA A 190 -9.58 -6.82 -7.93
CA ALA A 190 -10.57 -5.99 -8.61
C ALA A 190 -10.19 -4.52 -8.44
N GLN A 191 -10.36 -3.73 -9.50
CA GLN A 191 -10.01 -2.31 -9.50
C GLN A 191 -11.00 -1.51 -10.32
N ASP A 192 -11.38 -0.33 -9.82
CA ASP A 192 -12.20 0.61 -10.58
C ASP A 192 -11.36 1.69 -11.28
N ARG A 193 -12.00 2.48 -12.14
CA ARG A 193 -11.34 3.57 -12.87
C ARG A 193 -10.97 4.77 -11.99
N GLN A 194 -11.43 4.83 -10.75
CA GLN A 194 -11.07 5.85 -9.78
C GLN A 194 -9.81 5.49 -8.99
N GLY A 195 -9.27 4.27 -9.19
CA GLY A 195 -8.08 3.76 -8.51
C GLY A 195 -8.39 3.05 -7.19
N LYS A 196 -9.67 2.87 -6.84
CA LYS A 196 -10.02 2.00 -5.73
C LYS A 196 -9.74 0.55 -6.13
N HIS A 197 -9.21 -0.22 -5.23
CA HIS A 197 -8.89 -1.62 -5.47
C HIS A 197 -9.37 -2.49 -4.32
N PHE A 198 -9.59 -3.75 -4.65
CA PHE A 198 -9.89 -4.81 -3.71
C PHE A 198 -9.06 -6.03 -4.06
N ASP A 199 -8.46 -6.67 -3.07
CA ASP A 199 -7.80 -7.95 -3.23
C ASP A 199 -8.19 -8.92 -2.11
N ALA A 200 -8.32 -10.18 -2.43
CA ALA A 200 -8.64 -11.22 -1.46
C ALA A 200 -8.02 -12.57 -1.84
N VAL A 201 -7.48 -13.24 -0.84
CA VAL A 201 -7.07 -14.65 -0.98
C VAL A 201 -8.32 -15.52 -1.01
N LEU A 202 -8.49 -16.28 -2.09
CA LEU A 202 -9.64 -17.16 -2.26
C LEU A 202 -9.30 -18.58 -1.80
N PRO A 203 -10.21 -19.28 -1.12
CA PRO A 203 -10.08 -20.72 -0.91
C PRO A 203 -10.20 -21.48 -2.25
N ARG A 204 -11.03 -20.97 -3.17
CA ARG A 204 -11.25 -21.47 -4.53
C ARG A 204 -11.73 -20.33 -5.42
N ALA A 205 -11.32 -20.34 -6.70
CA ALA A 205 -11.85 -19.41 -7.71
C ALA A 205 -13.13 -20.02 -8.33
N ASP A 206 -14.19 -20.13 -7.55
CA ASP A 206 -15.51 -20.60 -7.98
C ASP A 206 -16.58 -19.51 -7.85
N LYS A 207 -17.72 -19.72 -8.52
CA LYS A 207 -18.83 -18.78 -8.51
C LYS A 207 -19.23 -18.38 -7.08
N LYS A 208 -19.35 -19.34 -6.16
CA LYS A 208 -19.85 -19.12 -4.80
C LYS A 208 -18.92 -18.18 -4.04
N THR A 209 -17.62 -18.41 -4.13
CA THR A 209 -16.61 -17.59 -3.46
C THR A 209 -16.56 -16.19 -4.05
N LEU A 210 -16.59 -16.07 -5.39
CA LEU A 210 -16.60 -14.77 -6.07
C LEU A 210 -17.87 -13.97 -5.79
N SER A 211 -19.07 -14.61 -5.82
CA SER A 211 -20.31 -13.93 -5.46
C SER A 211 -20.28 -13.40 -4.03
N CYS A 212 -19.80 -14.20 -3.09
CA CYS A 212 -19.73 -13.79 -1.67
C CYS A 212 -18.91 -12.50 -1.46
N LEU A 213 -17.87 -12.30 -2.25
CA LEU A 213 -17.00 -11.12 -2.16
C LEU A 213 -17.48 -9.97 -3.03
N LEU A 214 -17.73 -10.23 -4.31
CA LEU A 214 -18.01 -9.17 -5.28
C LEU A 214 -19.38 -8.54 -5.09
N LEU A 215 -20.41 -9.28 -4.68
CA LEU A 215 -21.75 -8.72 -4.44
C LEU A 215 -21.79 -7.65 -3.34
N GLN A 216 -20.82 -7.66 -2.44
CA GLN A 216 -20.70 -6.66 -1.37
C GLN A 216 -19.94 -5.40 -1.81
N LEU A 217 -19.26 -5.47 -2.95
CA LEU A 217 -18.35 -4.42 -3.42
C LEU A 217 -18.91 -3.68 -4.64
N LEU A 218 -19.74 -4.35 -5.46
CA LEU A 218 -20.24 -3.81 -6.72
C LEU A 218 -21.54 -3.04 -6.48
N THR A 219 -21.65 -1.88 -7.11
CA THR A 219 -22.88 -1.07 -7.12
C THR A 219 -23.76 -1.43 -8.33
N PRO A 220 -25.07 -1.11 -8.33
CA PRO A 220 -25.97 -1.38 -9.47
C PRO A 220 -25.53 -0.72 -10.79
N GLU A 221 -24.79 0.39 -10.72
CA GLU A 221 -24.29 1.09 -11.88
C GLU A 221 -22.95 0.54 -12.40
N THR A 222 -22.42 -0.50 -11.78
CA THR A 222 -21.13 -1.10 -12.15
C THR A 222 -21.21 -1.83 -13.49
N ILE A 223 -20.19 -1.66 -14.31
CA ILE A 223 -19.88 -2.49 -15.47
C ILE A 223 -18.72 -3.40 -15.10
N LEU A 224 -18.96 -4.69 -14.97
CA LEU A 224 -17.90 -5.66 -14.62
C LEU A 224 -17.20 -6.15 -15.88
N CYS A 225 -15.89 -5.93 -15.95
CA CYS A 225 -15.03 -6.30 -17.07
C CYS A 225 -14.03 -7.40 -16.64
N THR A 226 -14.02 -8.54 -17.35
CA THR A 226 -13.14 -9.69 -17.01
C THR A 226 -12.64 -10.43 -18.25
N ASP A 227 -11.84 -11.49 -18.05
CA ASP A 227 -11.34 -12.41 -19.10
C ASP A 227 -12.44 -13.30 -19.75
N GLY A 228 -13.69 -13.21 -19.29
CA GLY A 228 -14.80 -14.00 -19.82
C GLY A 228 -15.08 -15.32 -19.11
N ALA A 229 -14.44 -15.59 -17.96
CA ALA A 229 -14.72 -16.79 -17.19
C ALA A 229 -16.19 -16.88 -16.76
N ALA A 230 -16.75 -18.08 -16.84
CA ALA A 230 -18.17 -18.33 -16.58
C ALA A 230 -18.63 -17.92 -15.16
N ALA A 231 -17.70 -17.98 -14.20
CA ALA A 231 -17.97 -17.61 -12.82
C ALA A 231 -18.33 -16.12 -12.69
N TYR A 232 -17.58 -15.22 -13.34
CA TYR A 232 -17.86 -13.78 -13.32
C TYR A 232 -19.15 -13.40 -14.02
N ARG A 233 -19.45 -14.06 -15.17
CA ARG A 233 -20.72 -13.86 -15.86
C ARG A 233 -21.91 -14.21 -14.98
N ALA A 234 -21.77 -15.28 -14.20
CA ALA A 234 -22.81 -15.70 -13.26
C ALA A 234 -22.95 -14.72 -12.07
N VAL A 235 -21.83 -14.13 -11.59
CA VAL A 235 -21.86 -13.06 -10.58
C VAL A 235 -22.55 -11.82 -11.11
N ALA A 236 -22.20 -11.35 -12.30
CA ALA A 236 -22.80 -10.16 -12.89
C ALA A 236 -24.31 -10.32 -13.09
N LYS A 237 -24.76 -11.52 -13.53
CA LYS A 237 -26.18 -11.85 -13.63
C LYS A 237 -26.89 -11.82 -12.27
N GLU A 238 -26.24 -12.34 -11.22
CA GLU A 238 -26.76 -12.36 -9.85
C GLU A 238 -26.84 -10.95 -9.26
N ALA A 239 -25.84 -10.10 -9.55
CA ALA A 239 -25.82 -8.70 -9.15
C ALA A 239 -26.72 -7.79 -9.99
N ALA A 240 -27.30 -8.30 -11.09
CA ALA A 240 -28.07 -7.52 -12.08
C ALA A 240 -27.30 -6.31 -12.64
N ILE A 241 -25.99 -6.47 -12.88
CA ILE A 241 -25.10 -5.43 -13.43
C ILE A 241 -24.68 -5.74 -14.86
N ALA A 242 -24.19 -4.71 -15.58
CA ALA A 242 -23.63 -4.87 -16.90
C ALA A 242 -22.33 -5.69 -16.86
N TYR A 243 -22.11 -6.51 -17.89
CA TYR A 243 -20.95 -7.40 -17.96
C TYR A 243 -20.30 -7.31 -19.35
N GLU A 244 -19.00 -7.08 -19.34
CA GLU A 244 -18.17 -7.05 -20.54
C GLU A 244 -17.03 -8.07 -20.42
N SER A 245 -16.76 -8.82 -21.48
CA SER A 245 -15.62 -9.74 -21.51
C SER A 245 -14.58 -9.30 -22.53
N VAL A 246 -13.33 -9.17 -22.10
CA VAL A 246 -12.19 -8.88 -22.97
C VAL A 246 -11.45 -10.18 -23.25
N ASN A 247 -11.52 -10.66 -24.48
CA ASN A 247 -10.79 -11.83 -24.92
C ASN A 247 -9.53 -11.41 -25.67
N ILE A 248 -8.39 -11.44 -24.99
CA ILE A 248 -7.07 -11.07 -25.56
C ILE A 248 -6.65 -12.02 -26.69
N ALA A 249 -7.18 -13.25 -26.74
CA ALA A 249 -6.86 -14.24 -27.78
C ALA A 249 -7.64 -14.04 -29.09
N ALA A 250 -8.60 -13.12 -29.13
CA ALA A 250 -9.46 -12.85 -30.30
C ALA A 250 -9.05 -11.56 -31.06
N GLY A 251 -7.93 -10.93 -30.71
CA GLY A 251 -7.35 -9.75 -31.36
C GLY A 251 -6.17 -10.07 -32.25
#